data_ce7c6670b11d4d4a8bcd159e45519f5d
#
_entry.id   ce7c6670b11d4d4a8bcd159e45519f5d
#
_cell.length_a   1.000
_cell.length_b   1.000
_cell.length_c   1.000
_cell.angle_alpha   90.00
_cell.angle_beta   90.00
_cell.angle_gamma   90.00
#
_symmetry.space_group_name_H-M   'P 1'
#
loop_
_entity.id
_entity.type
_entity.pdbx_description
1 polymer ?
#
loop_
_entity_poly.entity_id
_entity_poly.type
_entity_poly.pdbx_seq_one_letter_code
_entity_poly.pdbx_strand_id
1 'polypeptide(L)'
;APVCKEVVGVEIVEEAVCAAKENAALNGLDNCKFIAGDVLKVLDEIEEKPDYIILDPPRDGIHPKAIGKIIEYGVENMVYISCKPTSLARDLQIFMDRGYKVEKICCVDMFPNTYHVETVVLLSQQKPDDTIEIDLDLDELDATSAELKATYQEIKDYVLKEFGLKVSSLYISQVKRKCGIEVGENYNLPKSENARVPQCPKEKEEAIKAALKYFAMI
;
A
#
# COMPACT_ATOMS: atom_id res chain seq x y z
N ALA A 1 9.60 22.87 15.21
CA ALA A 1 8.75 24.06 15.33
C ALA A 1 9.52 25.37 15.06
N PRO A 2 10.72 25.64 15.63
CA PRO A 2 11.39 26.95 15.43
C PRO A 2 11.69 27.35 13.99
N VAL A 3 11.80 26.37 13.08
CA VAL A 3 12.16 26.59 11.66
C VAL A 3 10.97 26.39 10.71
N CYS A 4 9.79 26.10 11.25
CA CYS A 4 8.58 25.88 10.48
C CYS A 4 7.60 27.03 10.67
N LYS A 5 6.77 27.30 9.68
CA LYS A 5 5.65 28.24 9.78
C LYS A 5 4.58 27.69 10.73
N GLU A 6 4.25 26.41 10.57
CA GLU A 6 3.28 25.70 11.38
C GLU A 6 3.69 24.23 11.52
N VAL A 7 3.37 23.62 12.65
CA VAL A 7 3.54 22.19 12.93
C VAL A 7 2.21 21.61 13.40
N VAL A 8 1.74 20.55 12.75
CA VAL A 8 0.56 19.80 13.20
C VAL A 8 0.99 18.43 13.67
N GLY A 9 0.76 18.11 14.94
CA GLY A 9 0.99 16.79 15.53
C GLY A 9 -0.33 16.02 15.65
N VAL A 10 -0.33 14.77 15.23
CA VAL A 10 -1.48 13.86 15.36
C VAL A 10 -1.06 12.68 16.23
N GLU A 11 -1.78 12.43 17.29
CA GLU A 11 -1.53 11.36 18.25
C GLU A 11 -2.87 10.81 18.76
N ILE A 12 -2.94 9.49 18.90
CA ILE A 12 -4.18 8.82 19.34
C ILE A 12 -4.39 8.90 20.86
N VAL A 13 -3.30 9.05 21.63
CA VAL A 13 -3.33 9.11 23.09
C VAL A 13 -3.56 10.55 23.55
N GLU A 14 -4.72 10.82 24.14
CA GLU A 14 -5.12 12.17 24.56
C GLU A 14 -4.16 12.78 25.60
N GLU A 15 -3.66 11.98 26.54
CA GLU A 15 -2.69 12.42 27.55
C GLU A 15 -1.38 12.88 26.91
N ALA A 16 -0.93 12.19 25.83
CA ALA A 16 0.26 12.59 25.08
C ALA A 16 0.03 13.91 24.34
N VAL A 17 -1.17 14.13 23.80
CA VAL A 17 -1.57 15.40 23.18
C VAL A 17 -1.59 16.54 24.20
N CYS A 18 -2.11 16.31 25.40
CA CYS A 18 -2.07 17.29 26.47
C CYS A 18 -0.63 17.65 26.85
N ALA A 19 0.22 16.65 27.06
CA ALA A 19 1.64 16.85 27.37
C ALA A 19 2.38 17.59 26.24
N ALA A 20 2.07 17.30 24.98
CA ALA A 20 2.64 18.00 23.83
C ALA A 20 2.27 19.49 23.82
N LYS A 21 1.01 19.83 24.12
CA LYS A 21 0.55 21.22 24.23
C LYS A 21 1.25 21.98 25.37
N GLU A 22 1.37 21.35 26.54
CA GLU A 22 2.08 21.91 27.68
C GLU A 22 3.56 22.14 27.34
N ASN A 23 4.23 21.16 26.73
CA ASN A 23 5.62 21.27 26.34
C ASN A 23 5.83 22.36 25.27
N ALA A 24 4.94 22.52 24.33
CA ALA A 24 5.01 23.61 23.36
C ALA A 24 4.90 24.96 24.04
N ALA A 25 3.95 25.14 24.96
CA ALA A 25 3.78 26.36 25.72
C ALA A 25 5.00 26.68 26.59
N LEU A 26 5.56 25.68 27.31
CA LEU A 26 6.77 25.84 28.13
C LEU A 26 7.99 26.29 27.31
N ASN A 27 8.05 25.91 26.03
CA ASN A 27 9.13 26.27 25.13
C ASN A 27 8.82 27.49 24.25
N GLY A 28 7.70 28.18 24.49
CA GLY A 28 7.31 29.38 23.76
C GLY A 28 7.02 29.11 22.27
N LEU A 29 6.52 27.91 21.94
CA LEU A 29 6.18 27.48 20.57
C LEU A 29 4.68 27.67 20.36
N ASP A 30 4.30 28.76 19.75
CA ASP A 30 2.92 29.15 19.47
C ASP A 30 2.41 28.68 18.08
N ASN A 31 3.33 28.17 17.26
CA ASN A 31 3.05 27.63 15.91
C ASN A 31 2.79 26.12 15.88
N CYS A 32 2.49 25.50 17.01
CA CYS A 32 2.20 24.06 17.11
C CYS A 32 0.72 23.81 17.38
N LYS A 33 0.11 22.98 16.55
CA LYS A 33 -1.23 22.45 16.75
C LYS A 33 -1.15 20.95 17.04
N PHE A 34 -1.94 20.46 17.99
CA PHE A 34 -1.96 19.03 18.32
C PHE A 34 -3.40 18.52 18.31
N ILE A 35 -3.62 17.43 17.58
CA ILE A 35 -4.92 16.80 17.36
C ILE A 35 -4.90 15.41 17.96
N ALA A 36 -5.84 15.15 18.89
CA ALA A 36 -6.06 13.80 19.42
C ALA A 36 -6.94 13.03 18.46
N GLY A 37 -6.45 11.91 17.93
CA GLY A 37 -7.24 11.08 17.04
C GLY A 37 -6.44 10.04 16.25
N ASP A 38 -7.19 9.15 15.62
CA ASP A 38 -6.63 8.18 14.69
C ASP A 38 -6.16 8.91 13.41
N VAL A 39 -4.90 8.73 13.08
CA VAL A 39 -4.26 9.32 11.88
C VAL A 39 -5.09 9.08 10.61
N LEU A 40 -5.72 7.89 10.47
CA LEU A 40 -6.55 7.55 9.32
C LEU A 40 -7.79 8.44 9.17
N LYS A 41 -8.29 8.99 10.27
CA LYS A 41 -9.46 9.89 10.28
C LYS A 41 -9.01 11.35 10.18
N VAL A 42 -8.01 11.71 10.96
CA VAL A 42 -7.50 13.08 11.04
C VAL A 42 -6.93 13.55 9.70
N LEU A 43 -6.27 12.67 8.92
CA LEU A 43 -5.76 13.03 7.58
C LEU A 43 -6.87 13.47 6.62
N ASP A 44 -8.11 12.98 6.79
CA ASP A 44 -9.24 13.41 5.97
C ASP A 44 -9.77 14.80 6.36
N GLU A 45 -9.43 15.29 7.56
CA GLU A 45 -9.88 16.57 8.13
C GLU A 45 -8.85 17.70 7.93
N ILE A 46 -7.59 17.37 7.59
CA ILE A 46 -6.54 18.35 7.36
C ILE A 46 -6.65 18.85 5.90
N GLU A 47 -7.09 20.09 5.76
CA GLU A 47 -7.30 20.71 4.43
C GLU A 47 -5.98 21.13 3.76
N GLU A 48 -5.00 21.59 4.54
CA GLU A 48 -3.72 22.08 4.03
C GLU A 48 -2.68 20.94 3.94
N LYS A 49 -2.17 20.71 2.73
CA LYS A 49 -1.10 19.76 2.49
C LYS A 49 0.22 20.27 3.09
N PRO A 50 0.89 19.51 3.98
CA PRO A 50 2.17 19.90 4.52
C PRO A 50 3.31 19.77 3.49
N ASP A 51 4.38 20.55 3.68
CA ASP A 51 5.61 20.42 2.89
C ASP A 51 6.40 19.16 3.28
N TYR A 52 6.31 18.76 4.55
CA TYR A 52 7.01 17.60 5.11
C TYR A 52 6.12 16.82 6.06
N ILE A 53 6.29 15.49 6.07
CA ILE A 53 5.72 14.61 7.10
C ILE A 53 6.86 13.95 7.88
N ILE A 54 6.73 13.94 9.21
CA ILE A 54 7.58 13.15 10.11
C ILE A 54 6.72 11.99 10.62
N LEU A 55 7.15 10.76 10.36
CA LEU A 55 6.52 9.53 10.80
C LEU A 55 7.33 8.94 11.95
N ASP A 56 6.69 8.71 13.07
CA ASP A 56 7.28 8.04 14.24
C ASP A 56 6.30 6.98 14.76
N PRO A 57 6.12 5.87 14.02
CA PRO A 57 5.14 4.86 14.37
C PRO A 57 5.61 3.97 15.52
N PRO A 58 4.71 3.18 16.13
CA PRO A 58 5.05 2.17 17.11
C PRO A 58 5.96 1.08 16.52
N ARG A 59 6.51 0.21 17.40
CA ARG A 59 7.45 -0.88 17.04
C ARG A 59 6.95 -1.79 15.91
N ASP A 60 5.66 -1.96 15.77
CA ASP A 60 5.07 -2.80 14.72
C ASP A 60 5.04 -2.12 13.35
N GLY A 61 5.49 -0.87 13.27
CA GLY A 61 5.48 -0.06 12.06
C GLY A 61 4.11 0.55 11.78
N ILE A 62 3.93 1.06 10.57
CA ILE A 62 2.69 1.71 10.15
C ILE A 62 1.73 0.66 9.61
N HIS A 63 0.45 0.76 9.99
CA HIS A 63 -0.58 -0.11 9.43
C HIS A 63 -0.69 0.10 7.90
N PRO A 64 -0.77 -0.97 7.08
CA PRO A 64 -0.75 -0.85 5.61
C PRO A 64 -1.78 0.12 5.02
N LYS A 65 -2.97 0.20 5.62
CA LYS A 65 -4.01 1.17 5.21
C LYS A 65 -3.58 2.62 5.49
N ALA A 66 -2.85 2.85 6.58
CA ALA A 66 -2.35 4.18 6.91
C ALA A 66 -1.21 4.59 5.97
N ILE A 67 -0.32 3.66 5.60
CA ILE A 67 0.72 3.92 4.58
C ILE A 67 0.05 4.34 3.26
N GLY A 68 -0.99 3.63 2.81
CA GLY A 68 -1.73 3.99 1.61
C GLY A 68 -2.24 5.43 1.63
N LYS A 69 -2.93 5.84 2.71
CA LYS A 69 -3.43 7.21 2.87
C LYS A 69 -2.31 8.26 2.92
N ILE A 70 -1.21 7.99 3.64
CA ILE A 70 -0.07 8.89 3.72
C ILE A 70 0.53 9.11 2.32
N ILE A 71 0.64 8.06 1.52
CA ILE A 71 1.14 8.14 0.14
C ILE A 71 0.16 8.92 -0.75
N GLU A 72 -1.15 8.64 -0.64
CA GLU A 72 -2.20 9.36 -1.38
C GLU A 72 -2.26 10.85 -1.03
N TYR A 73 -1.89 11.19 0.20
CA TYR A 73 -1.73 12.58 0.62
C TYR A 73 -0.62 13.31 -0.16
N GLY A 74 0.33 12.55 -0.72
CA GLY A 74 1.23 12.97 -1.80
C GLY A 74 2.25 14.02 -1.38
N VAL A 75 2.82 13.95 -0.18
CA VAL A 75 3.90 14.85 0.27
C VAL A 75 5.22 14.42 -0.36
N GLU A 76 5.95 15.39 -0.91
CA GLU A 76 7.20 15.09 -1.63
C GLU A 76 8.32 14.56 -0.72
N ASN A 77 8.39 15.04 0.50
CA ASN A 77 9.47 14.67 1.42
C ASN A 77 8.94 14.18 2.75
N MET A 78 9.46 13.04 3.21
CA MET A 78 9.10 12.46 4.48
C MET A 78 10.34 12.03 5.27
N VAL A 79 10.24 12.12 6.59
CA VAL A 79 11.22 11.56 7.51
C VAL A 79 10.54 10.42 8.26
N TYR A 80 11.11 9.23 8.23
CA TYR A 80 10.63 8.09 9.00
C TYR A 80 11.62 7.78 10.12
N ILE A 81 11.16 7.79 11.35
CA ILE A 81 11.91 7.43 12.54
C ILE A 81 11.42 6.08 13.02
N SER A 82 12.30 5.14 13.32
CA SER A 82 11.92 3.79 13.75
C SER A 82 12.89 3.22 14.76
N CYS A 83 12.36 2.73 15.87
CA CYS A 83 13.10 1.96 16.87
C CYS A 83 13.22 0.45 16.51
N LYS A 84 12.67 -0.01 15.37
CA LYS A 84 12.71 -1.41 14.96
C LYS A 84 13.01 -1.56 13.46
N PRO A 85 14.26 -1.85 13.07
CA PRO A 85 14.67 -1.91 11.67
C PRO A 85 13.89 -2.90 10.81
N THR A 86 13.38 -3.99 11.39
CA THR A 86 12.63 -5.01 10.63
C THR A 86 11.25 -4.53 10.16
N SER A 87 10.52 -3.77 11.00
CA SER A 87 9.26 -3.16 10.58
C SER A 87 9.50 -2.00 9.61
N LEU A 88 10.57 -1.22 9.85
CA LEU A 88 10.99 -0.17 8.92
C LEU A 88 11.26 -0.72 7.51
N ALA A 89 12.04 -1.79 7.39
CA ALA A 89 12.36 -2.38 6.09
C ALA A 89 11.10 -2.82 5.32
N ARG A 90 10.12 -3.40 6.02
CA ARG A 90 8.82 -3.77 5.42
C ARG A 90 8.05 -2.55 4.93
N ASP A 91 7.98 -1.51 5.75
CA ASP A 91 7.22 -0.31 5.43
C ASP A 91 7.90 0.49 4.30
N LEU A 92 9.23 0.57 4.30
CA LEU A 92 10.00 1.21 3.23
C LEU A 92 9.76 0.55 1.86
N GLN A 93 9.60 -0.78 1.82
CA GLN A 93 9.27 -1.46 0.57
C GLN A 93 7.98 -0.92 -0.03
N ILE A 94 6.95 -0.70 0.79
CA ILE A 94 5.65 -0.19 0.32
C ILE A 94 5.80 1.26 -0.21
N PHE A 95 6.59 2.10 0.47
CA PHE A 95 6.86 3.46 -0.02
C PHE A 95 7.61 3.44 -1.35
N MET A 96 8.64 2.59 -1.49
CA MET A 96 9.43 2.47 -2.73
C MET A 96 8.58 1.95 -3.90
N ASP A 97 7.71 0.96 -3.67
CA ASP A 97 6.78 0.43 -4.67
C ASP A 97 5.76 1.48 -5.17
N ARG A 98 5.61 2.57 -4.42
CA ARG A 98 4.72 3.70 -4.74
C ARG A 98 5.47 4.97 -5.15
N GLY A 99 6.73 4.83 -5.57
CA GLY A 99 7.52 5.90 -6.17
C GLY A 99 8.29 6.79 -5.19
N TYR A 100 8.43 6.39 -3.92
CA TYR A 100 9.36 7.06 -3.02
C TYR A 100 10.75 6.45 -3.12
N LYS A 101 11.76 7.28 -2.92
CA LYS A 101 13.16 6.89 -2.88
C LYS A 101 13.75 7.17 -1.51
N VAL A 102 14.56 6.24 -1.02
CA VAL A 102 15.38 6.45 0.17
C VAL A 102 16.57 7.32 -0.19
N GLU A 103 16.60 8.55 0.30
CA GLU A 103 17.68 9.50 0.05
C GLU A 103 18.82 9.34 1.05
N LYS A 104 18.47 9.11 2.32
CA LYS A 104 19.46 9.03 3.40
C LYS A 104 18.95 8.15 4.53
N ILE A 105 19.85 7.38 5.11
CA ILE A 105 19.61 6.60 6.34
C ILE A 105 20.66 6.99 7.37
N CYS A 106 20.23 7.16 8.61
CA CYS A 106 21.09 7.40 9.76
C CYS A 106 20.63 6.54 10.93
N CYS A 107 21.55 5.80 11.55
CA CYS A 107 21.29 5.08 12.80
C CYS A 107 21.80 5.90 13.97
N VAL A 108 20.99 5.98 15.03
CA VAL A 108 21.30 6.74 16.24
C VAL A 108 21.22 5.80 17.44
N ASP A 109 22.31 5.64 18.16
CA ASP A 109 22.35 4.88 19.41
C ASP A 109 21.79 5.73 20.56
N MET A 110 20.45 5.74 20.69
CA MET A 110 19.73 6.44 21.77
C MET A 110 19.73 5.66 23.06
N PHE A 111 20.00 4.36 23.04
CA PHE A 111 19.93 3.46 24.18
C PHE A 111 21.22 2.64 24.30
N PRO A 112 22.35 3.28 24.68
CA PRO A 112 23.63 2.61 24.80
C PRO A 112 23.55 1.37 25.71
N ASN A 113 24.26 0.31 25.35
CA ASN A 113 24.24 -1.00 26.04
C ASN A 113 22.94 -1.81 25.89
N THR A 114 22.07 -1.45 24.95
CA THR A 114 20.91 -2.26 24.55
C THR A 114 21.04 -2.64 23.07
N TYR A 115 20.16 -3.53 22.59
CA TYR A 115 20.07 -3.88 21.15
C TYR A 115 19.14 -2.94 20.38
N HIS A 116 18.69 -1.86 21.01
CA HIS A 116 17.78 -0.90 20.37
C HIS A 116 18.57 0.21 19.69
N VAL A 117 18.24 0.47 18.44
CA VAL A 117 18.79 1.54 17.62
C VAL A 117 17.64 2.30 16.97
N GLU A 118 17.66 3.62 17.07
CA GLU A 118 16.78 4.47 16.28
C GLU A 118 17.32 4.61 14.87
N THR A 119 16.47 4.41 13.88
CA THR A 119 16.82 4.55 12.47
C THR A 119 16.00 5.66 11.85
N VAL A 120 16.67 6.69 11.37
CA VAL A 120 16.05 7.85 10.72
C VAL A 120 16.27 7.75 9.22
N VAL A 121 15.20 7.80 8.45
CA VAL A 121 15.22 7.68 6.99
C VAL A 121 14.60 8.92 6.37
N LEU A 122 15.30 9.52 5.41
CA LEU A 122 14.76 10.56 4.55
C LEU A 122 14.24 9.92 3.26
N LEU A 123 12.98 10.15 2.96
CA LEU A 123 12.29 9.72 1.76
C LEU A 123 11.94 10.93 0.90
N SER A 124 12.10 10.79 -0.41
CA SER A 124 11.59 11.74 -1.40
C SER A 124 10.70 11.04 -2.42
N GLN A 125 9.62 11.69 -2.82
CA GLN A 125 8.80 11.21 -3.92
C GLN A 125 9.53 11.50 -5.23
N GLN A 126 9.78 10.46 -6.02
CA GLN A 126 10.31 10.65 -7.36
C GLN A 126 9.21 11.27 -8.23
N LYS A 127 9.46 12.49 -8.71
CA LYS A 127 8.70 12.97 -9.86
C LYS A 127 9.15 12.12 -11.05
N PRO A 128 8.23 11.61 -11.89
CA PRO A 128 8.64 11.00 -13.14
C PRO A 128 9.51 12.03 -13.89
N ASP A 129 10.77 11.69 -14.11
CA ASP A 129 11.74 12.57 -14.80
C ASP A 129 11.39 12.83 -16.26
N ASP A 130 10.44 12.06 -16.80
CA ASP A 130 9.90 12.24 -18.13
C ASP A 130 8.37 12.11 -18.09
N THR A 131 7.68 13.19 -18.43
CA THR A 131 6.34 13.09 -18.99
C THR A 131 6.53 12.45 -20.36
N ILE A 132 6.33 11.14 -20.48
CA ILE A 132 6.15 10.50 -21.75
C ILE A 132 4.79 11.01 -22.24
N GLU A 133 4.77 12.05 -23.04
CA GLU A 133 3.62 12.35 -23.90
C GLU A 133 3.51 11.17 -24.87
N ILE A 134 2.67 10.21 -24.52
CA ILE A 134 2.25 9.18 -25.45
C ILE A 134 1.16 9.84 -26.28
N ASP A 135 1.54 10.28 -27.46
CA ASP A 135 0.58 10.63 -28.51
C ASP A 135 -0.07 9.29 -28.95
N LEU A 136 -1.17 8.96 -28.30
CA LEU A 136 -1.97 7.78 -28.64
C LEU A 136 -2.78 8.16 -29.88
N ASP A 137 -2.22 7.85 -31.04
CA ASP A 137 -2.99 7.79 -32.28
C ASP A 137 -3.98 6.61 -32.15
N LEU A 138 -5.23 6.94 -31.83
CA LEU A 138 -6.29 5.96 -31.57
C LEU A 138 -6.69 5.18 -32.84
N ASP A 139 -6.21 5.57 -34.00
CA ASP A 139 -6.49 4.92 -35.28
C ASP A 139 -5.48 3.80 -35.62
N GLU A 140 -4.34 3.68 -34.90
CA GLU A 140 -3.35 2.61 -35.07
C GLU A 140 -3.41 1.51 -33.98
N LEU A 141 -4.34 1.57 -33.04
CA LEU A 141 -4.59 0.49 -32.09
C LEU A 141 -5.37 -0.66 -32.73
N ASP A 142 -4.75 -1.34 -33.66
CA ASP A 142 -5.02 -2.75 -33.89
C ASP A 142 -4.58 -3.49 -32.60
N ALA A 143 -5.56 -3.84 -31.80
CA ALA A 143 -5.40 -4.49 -30.52
C ALA A 143 -4.60 -5.78 -30.67
N THR A 144 -3.30 -5.69 -30.46
CA THR A 144 -2.49 -6.88 -30.25
C THR A 144 -2.93 -7.52 -28.95
N SER A 145 -3.29 -8.79 -29.04
CA SER A 145 -3.96 -9.66 -28.08
C SER A 145 -3.26 -9.87 -26.71
N ALA A 146 -2.45 -8.94 -26.23
CA ALA A 146 -1.68 -9.06 -25.01
C ALA A 146 -2.27 -8.32 -23.77
N GLU A 147 -3.28 -7.46 -23.92
CA GLU A 147 -3.68 -6.52 -22.86
C GLU A 147 -5.10 -6.66 -22.29
N LEU A 148 -5.89 -7.65 -22.67
CA LEU A 148 -7.22 -7.89 -22.12
C LEU A 148 -7.28 -9.20 -21.30
N LYS A 149 -6.34 -9.38 -20.37
CA LYS A 149 -6.47 -10.49 -19.40
C LYS A 149 -7.31 -10.02 -18.22
N ALA A 150 -8.61 -10.34 -18.25
CA ALA A 150 -9.49 -10.08 -17.11
C ALA A 150 -8.87 -10.60 -15.80
N THR A 151 -8.97 -9.78 -14.76
CA THR A 151 -8.50 -10.14 -13.42
C THR A 151 -9.34 -11.27 -12.83
N TYR A 152 -8.80 -11.95 -11.83
CA TYR A 152 -9.55 -12.98 -11.09
C TYR A 152 -10.82 -12.43 -10.45
N GLN A 153 -10.82 -11.15 -10.06
CA GLN A 153 -11.98 -10.52 -9.45
C GLN A 153 -13.08 -10.27 -10.46
N GLU A 154 -12.76 -9.74 -11.62
CA GLU A 154 -13.72 -9.52 -12.71
C GLU A 154 -14.41 -10.82 -13.17
N ILE A 155 -13.63 -11.92 -13.25
CA ILE A 155 -14.19 -13.25 -13.56
C ILE A 155 -15.14 -13.72 -12.45
N LYS A 156 -14.82 -13.52 -11.16
CA LYS A 156 -15.71 -13.87 -10.04
C LYS A 156 -17.00 -13.07 -10.06
N ASP A 157 -16.90 -11.77 -10.31
CA ASP A 157 -18.02 -10.85 -10.30
C ASP A 157 -18.97 -11.14 -11.48
N TYR A 158 -18.42 -11.44 -12.66
CA TYR A 158 -19.18 -11.87 -13.81
C TYR A 158 -19.93 -13.19 -13.54
N VAL A 159 -19.24 -14.22 -13.03
CA VAL A 159 -19.85 -15.52 -12.72
C VAL A 159 -20.92 -15.40 -11.66
N LEU A 160 -20.70 -14.56 -10.64
CA LEU A 160 -21.71 -14.30 -9.60
C LEU A 160 -22.94 -13.58 -10.17
N LYS A 161 -22.74 -12.59 -11.03
CA LYS A 161 -23.81 -11.78 -11.62
C LYS A 161 -24.66 -12.58 -12.62
N GLU A 162 -24.02 -13.29 -13.54
CA GLU A 162 -24.70 -13.95 -14.65
C GLU A 162 -25.22 -15.35 -14.30
N PHE A 163 -24.53 -16.07 -13.40
CA PHE A 163 -24.85 -17.46 -13.06
C PHE A 163 -25.25 -17.66 -11.58
N GLY A 164 -25.14 -16.63 -10.74
CA GLY A 164 -25.41 -16.74 -9.30
C GLY A 164 -24.41 -17.62 -8.53
N LEU A 165 -23.30 -18.01 -9.16
CA LEU A 165 -22.33 -18.97 -8.61
C LEU A 165 -21.13 -18.26 -8.00
N LYS A 166 -20.75 -18.65 -6.78
CA LYS A 166 -19.47 -18.22 -6.17
C LYS A 166 -18.34 -19.16 -6.58
N VAL A 167 -17.30 -18.60 -7.21
CA VAL A 167 -16.11 -19.35 -7.66
C VAL A 167 -14.85 -18.86 -6.91
N SER A 168 -13.92 -19.78 -6.64
CA SER A 168 -12.63 -19.46 -6.01
C SER A 168 -11.55 -19.19 -7.06
N SER A 169 -10.51 -18.48 -6.67
CA SER A 169 -9.33 -18.26 -7.51
C SER A 169 -8.68 -19.58 -7.94
N LEU A 170 -8.72 -20.61 -7.08
CA LEU A 170 -8.24 -21.97 -7.40
C LEU A 170 -8.99 -22.56 -8.59
N TYR A 171 -10.32 -22.48 -8.63
CA TYR A 171 -11.12 -23.01 -9.73
C TYR A 171 -10.87 -22.22 -11.02
N ILE A 172 -10.75 -20.91 -10.94
CA ILE A 172 -10.42 -20.08 -12.11
C ILE A 172 -9.05 -20.47 -12.68
N SER A 173 -8.03 -20.67 -11.83
CA SER A 173 -6.70 -21.09 -12.30
C SER A 173 -6.70 -22.49 -12.92
N GLN A 174 -7.49 -23.44 -12.38
CA GLN A 174 -7.66 -24.77 -12.97
C GLN A 174 -8.28 -24.69 -14.36
N VAL A 175 -9.33 -23.88 -14.54
CA VAL A 175 -10.01 -23.71 -15.83
C VAL A 175 -9.13 -22.97 -16.83
N LYS A 176 -8.43 -21.91 -16.42
CA LYS A 176 -7.46 -21.20 -17.28
C LYS A 176 -6.40 -22.16 -17.83
N ARG A 177 -5.79 -23.00 -16.96
CA ARG A 177 -4.82 -24.02 -17.43
C ARG A 177 -5.42 -25.02 -18.40
N LYS A 178 -6.65 -25.49 -18.16
CA LYS A 178 -7.35 -26.38 -19.09
C LYS A 178 -7.61 -25.74 -20.47
N CYS A 179 -7.76 -24.43 -20.49
CA CYS A 179 -7.96 -23.65 -21.73
C CYS A 179 -6.65 -23.18 -22.37
N GLY A 180 -5.48 -23.62 -21.87
CA GLY A 180 -4.18 -23.25 -22.43
C GLY A 180 -3.68 -21.85 -22.06
N ILE A 181 -4.34 -21.18 -21.10
CA ILE A 181 -3.92 -19.86 -20.61
C ILE A 181 -2.83 -20.04 -19.56
N GLU A 182 -1.71 -19.35 -19.72
CA GLU A 182 -0.64 -19.33 -18.70
C GLU A 182 -1.15 -18.71 -17.40
N VAL A 183 -0.88 -19.39 -16.29
CA VAL A 183 -1.23 -18.97 -14.94
C VAL A 183 0.05 -18.96 -14.13
N GLY A 184 0.34 -17.84 -13.46
CA GLY A 184 1.50 -17.71 -12.60
C GLY A 184 1.61 -18.81 -11.53
N GLU A 185 2.80 -19.03 -11.02
CA GLU A 185 3.07 -20.06 -10.00
C GLU A 185 2.30 -19.79 -8.72
N ASN A 186 1.79 -20.86 -8.13
CA ASN A 186 1.00 -20.78 -6.90
C ASN A 186 1.97 -20.77 -5.71
N TYR A 187 2.17 -19.66 -5.05
CA TYR A 187 3.05 -19.53 -3.87
C TYR A 187 2.53 -20.30 -2.64
N ASN A 188 1.27 -20.72 -2.62
CA ASN A 188 0.69 -21.54 -1.57
C ASN A 188 0.76 -23.03 -1.96
N LEU A 189 1.92 -23.63 -1.80
CA LEU A 189 2.09 -25.07 -1.93
C LEU A 189 1.39 -25.80 -0.76
N PRO A 190 0.72 -26.92 -1.02
CA PRO A 190 0.13 -27.72 0.06
C PRO A 190 1.21 -28.22 1.02
N LYS A 191 0.95 -28.12 2.31
CA LYS A 191 1.90 -28.51 3.38
C LYS A 191 2.21 -30.02 3.46
N SER A 192 1.60 -30.85 2.61
CA SER A 192 1.87 -32.29 2.51
C SER A 192 1.74 -32.77 1.09
N GLU A 193 2.60 -33.69 0.66
CA GLU A 193 2.62 -34.30 -0.68
C GLU A 193 1.32 -35.05 -1.04
N ASN A 194 0.49 -35.40 -0.08
CA ASN A 194 -0.76 -36.14 -0.25
C ASN A 194 -2.04 -35.27 -0.11
N ALA A 195 -1.93 -33.94 -0.14
CA ALA A 195 -3.10 -33.08 -0.04
C ALA A 195 -3.96 -33.18 -1.32
N ARG A 196 -5.19 -33.67 -1.19
CA ARG A 196 -6.17 -33.69 -2.30
C ARG A 196 -6.56 -32.25 -2.66
N VAL A 197 -6.15 -31.78 -3.82
CA VAL A 197 -6.58 -30.49 -4.35
C VAL A 197 -8.02 -30.60 -4.82
N PRO A 198 -8.97 -29.77 -4.33
CA PRO A 198 -10.35 -29.76 -4.78
C PRO A 198 -10.44 -29.50 -6.27
N GLN A 199 -11.16 -30.35 -6.99
CA GLN A 199 -11.42 -30.20 -8.44
C GLN A 199 -12.60 -29.24 -8.66
N CYS A 200 -12.53 -28.44 -9.71
CA CYS A 200 -13.62 -27.54 -10.07
C CYS A 200 -14.87 -28.35 -10.50
N PRO A 201 -16.03 -28.16 -9.88
CA PRO A 201 -17.28 -28.76 -10.33
C PRO A 201 -17.64 -28.35 -11.78
N LYS A 202 -18.25 -29.25 -12.55
CA LYS A 202 -18.57 -29.03 -13.97
C LYS A 202 -19.39 -27.75 -14.20
N GLU A 203 -20.41 -27.52 -13.38
CA GLU A 203 -21.25 -26.32 -13.44
C GLU A 203 -20.45 -25.02 -13.30
N LYS A 204 -19.52 -24.97 -12.33
CA LYS A 204 -18.63 -23.83 -12.13
C LYS A 204 -17.57 -23.71 -13.22
N GLU A 205 -17.12 -24.84 -13.77
CA GLU A 205 -16.19 -24.86 -14.91
C GLU A 205 -16.81 -24.23 -16.15
N GLU A 206 -18.08 -24.56 -16.47
CA GLU A 206 -18.82 -23.98 -17.58
C GLU A 206 -19.06 -22.47 -17.40
N ALA A 207 -19.44 -22.05 -16.20
CA ALA A 207 -19.63 -20.63 -15.89
C ALA A 207 -18.30 -19.83 -16.01
N ILE A 208 -17.19 -20.39 -15.54
CA ILE A 208 -15.87 -19.77 -15.70
C ILE A 208 -15.47 -19.70 -17.18
N LYS A 209 -15.71 -20.76 -17.97
CA LYS A 209 -15.44 -20.74 -19.43
C LYS A 209 -16.27 -19.67 -20.13
N ALA A 210 -17.53 -19.49 -19.74
CA ALA A 210 -18.37 -18.42 -20.28
C ALA A 210 -17.80 -17.03 -19.95
N ALA A 211 -17.31 -16.83 -18.71
CA ALA A 211 -16.63 -15.60 -18.35
C ALA A 211 -15.33 -15.38 -19.17
N LEU A 212 -14.52 -16.42 -19.36
CA LEU A 212 -13.29 -16.31 -20.16
C LEU A 212 -13.58 -15.97 -21.63
N LYS A 213 -14.67 -16.48 -22.20
CA LYS A 213 -15.14 -16.09 -23.54
C LYS A 213 -15.63 -14.64 -23.58
N TYR A 214 -16.41 -14.22 -22.57
CA TYR A 214 -16.90 -12.85 -22.47
C TYR A 214 -15.75 -11.83 -22.46
N PHE A 215 -14.68 -12.15 -21.74
CA PHE A 215 -13.47 -11.33 -21.68
C PHE A 215 -12.46 -11.60 -22.80
N ALA A 216 -12.87 -12.29 -23.89
CA ALA A 216 -12.03 -12.62 -25.03
C ALA A 216 -10.68 -13.29 -24.68
N MET A 217 -10.68 -14.12 -23.63
CA MET A 217 -9.45 -14.83 -23.18
C MET A 217 -9.32 -16.22 -23.82
N ILE A 218 -10.40 -16.76 -24.38
CA ILE A 218 -10.49 -18.03 -25.14
C ILE A 218 -11.51 -17.89 -26.25
#